data_3c98b0001c608c1f514d4fd76c5050ed
#
_entry.id   3c98b0001c608c1f514d4fd76c5050ed
#
_cell.length_a   1.000
_cell.length_b   1.000
_cell.length_c   1.000
_cell.angle_alpha   90.00
_cell.angle_beta   90.00
_cell.angle_gamma   90.00
#
_symmetry.space_group_name_H-M   'P 1'
#
loop_
_entity.id
_entity.type
_entity.pdbx_description
1 polymer ?
#
loop_
_entity_poly.entity_id
_entity_poly.type
_entity_poly.pdbx_seq_one_letter_code
_entity_poly.pdbx_strand_id
1 'polypeptide(L)'
;MILSKLITKKPDLKVLIVVPTTNLKEQWSEQIDDLGYSLNCEIQVINTVVTRDWTVDLLILDEIHSFLSTTFAQVFVKVKYKLVLGLTATLERLDGRHEICQKYCPVCDSVPITECIVNGWVSLYKEYLVLIDVDDIDKYK
;
A
#
# COMPACT_ATOMS: atom_id res chain seq x y z
N MET A 1 -13.61 -1.00 -10.80
CA MET A 1 -12.71 -0.85 -9.62
C MET A 1 -13.36 -1.54 -8.42
N ILE A 2 -12.58 -2.18 -7.52
CA ILE A 2 -13.13 -2.92 -6.37
C ILE A 2 -13.93 -1.99 -5.43
N LEU A 3 -13.36 -0.82 -5.10
CA LEU A 3 -13.97 0.15 -4.19
C LEU A 3 -15.35 0.61 -4.67
N SER A 4 -15.49 0.91 -5.96
CA SER A 4 -16.78 1.33 -6.53
C SER A 4 -17.86 0.26 -6.40
N LYS A 5 -17.50 -1.00 -6.65
CA LYS A 5 -18.43 -2.12 -6.47
C LYS A 5 -18.88 -2.31 -5.02
N LEU A 6 -17.99 -2.08 -4.07
CA LEU A 6 -18.30 -2.19 -2.63
C LEU A 6 -19.19 -1.03 -2.17
N ILE A 7 -18.89 0.21 -2.55
CA ILE A 7 -19.69 1.39 -2.20
C ILE A 7 -21.09 1.31 -2.85
N THR A 8 -21.19 0.83 -4.10
CA THR A 8 -22.50 0.63 -4.73
C THR A 8 -23.35 -0.37 -3.95
N LYS A 9 -22.75 -1.44 -3.39
CA LYS A 9 -23.48 -2.43 -2.57
C LYS A 9 -23.78 -1.95 -1.16
N LYS A 10 -22.93 -1.09 -0.61
CA LYS A 10 -23.04 -0.53 0.74
C LYS A 10 -22.70 0.96 0.70
N PRO A 11 -23.67 1.85 0.45
CA PRO A 11 -23.44 3.30 0.32
C PRO A 11 -22.85 3.97 1.56
N ASP A 12 -23.08 3.41 2.75
CA ASP A 12 -22.56 3.86 4.04
C ASP A 12 -21.23 3.19 4.45
N LEU A 13 -20.54 2.54 3.49
CA LEU A 13 -19.27 1.86 3.73
C LEU A 13 -18.22 2.85 4.26
N LYS A 14 -17.66 2.54 5.42
CA LYS A 14 -16.56 3.31 6.01
C LYS A 14 -15.22 2.69 5.60
N VAL A 15 -14.40 3.45 4.90
CA VAL A 15 -13.11 3.02 4.39
C VAL A 15 -11.99 3.86 5.01
N LEU A 16 -10.96 3.21 5.52
CA LEU A 16 -9.70 3.87 5.89
C LEU A 16 -8.61 3.41 4.92
N ILE A 17 -8.00 4.37 4.23
CA ILE A 17 -6.85 4.15 3.37
C ILE A 17 -5.61 4.64 4.10
N VAL A 18 -4.67 3.74 4.35
CA VAL A 18 -3.44 4.04 5.08
C VAL A 18 -2.27 3.99 4.11
N VAL A 19 -1.52 5.07 4.10
CA VAL A 19 -0.38 5.28 3.20
C VAL A 19 0.90 5.57 3.99
N PRO A 20 2.09 5.27 3.45
CA PRO A 20 3.35 5.52 4.15
C PRO A 20 3.76 6.99 4.19
N THR A 21 3.36 7.82 3.21
CA THR A 21 3.85 9.19 3.06
C THR A 21 2.72 10.20 2.81
N THR A 22 3.01 11.48 3.08
CA THR A 22 2.08 12.59 2.85
C THR A 22 1.79 12.77 1.35
N ASN A 23 2.79 12.62 0.49
CA ASN A 23 2.60 12.75 -0.96
C ASN A 23 1.60 11.70 -1.50
N LEU A 24 1.70 10.45 -1.02
CA LEU A 24 0.73 9.42 -1.38
C LEU A 24 -0.67 9.73 -0.83
N LYS A 25 -0.76 10.33 0.36
CA LYS A 25 -2.03 10.79 0.91
C LYS A 25 -2.71 11.82 -0.01
N GLU A 26 -1.95 12.78 -0.52
CA GLU A 26 -2.47 13.81 -1.44
C GLU A 26 -2.96 13.18 -2.75
N GLN A 27 -2.16 12.30 -3.36
CA GLN A 27 -2.53 11.58 -4.58
C GLN A 27 -3.81 10.73 -4.40
N TRP A 28 -3.91 10.00 -3.29
CA TRP A 28 -5.10 9.23 -2.99
C TRP A 28 -6.32 10.12 -2.76
N SER A 29 -6.14 11.28 -2.09
CA SER A 29 -7.23 12.23 -1.85
C SER A 29 -7.79 12.78 -3.16
N GLU A 30 -6.93 13.22 -4.08
CA GLU A 30 -7.35 13.69 -5.40
C GLU A 30 -8.13 12.61 -6.17
N GLN A 31 -7.62 11.37 -6.19
CA GLN A 31 -8.30 10.28 -6.90
C GLN A 31 -9.65 9.91 -6.28
N ILE A 32 -9.76 9.93 -4.95
CA ILE A 32 -11.02 9.61 -4.25
C ILE A 32 -12.04 10.73 -4.47
N ASP A 33 -11.61 11.99 -4.49
CA ASP A 33 -12.45 13.15 -4.78
C ASP A 33 -12.98 13.09 -6.23
N ASP A 34 -12.12 12.82 -7.20
CA ASP A 34 -12.48 12.67 -8.61
C ASP A 34 -13.51 11.55 -8.84
N LEU A 35 -13.42 10.50 -8.03
CA LEU A 35 -14.36 9.37 -8.08
C LEU A 35 -15.67 9.64 -7.29
N GLY A 36 -15.76 10.72 -6.54
CA GLY A 36 -16.93 11.10 -5.74
C GLY A 36 -17.11 10.23 -4.49
N TYR A 37 -16.03 9.68 -3.91
CA TYR A 37 -16.08 8.78 -2.75
C TYR A 37 -15.54 9.41 -1.46
N SER A 38 -15.35 10.72 -1.42
CA SER A 38 -14.76 11.44 -0.27
C SER A 38 -15.55 11.26 1.03
N LEU A 39 -16.87 11.08 0.94
CA LEU A 39 -17.72 10.82 2.12
C LEU A 39 -17.54 9.42 2.70
N ASN A 40 -17.04 8.48 1.93
CA ASN A 40 -16.85 7.08 2.32
C ASN A 40 -15.44 6.79 2.81
N CYS A 41 -14.44 7.57 2.32
CA CYS A 41 -13.03 7.26 2.47
C CYS A 41 -12.32 8.30 3.33
N GLU A 42 -11.64 7.84 4.37
CA GLU A 42 -10.66 8.64 5.11
C GLU A 42 -9.26 8.16 4.73
N ILE A 43 -8.36 9.10 4.35
CA ILE A 43 -6.99 8.79 3.94
C ILE A 43 -6.04 9.34 5.01
N GLN A 44 -5.19 8.47 5.56
CA GLN A 44 -4.27 8.84 6.64
C GLN A 44 -2.88 8.24 6.44
N VAL A 45 -1.87 9.01 6.89
CA VAL A 45 -0.50 8.50 6.98
C VAL A 45 -0.39 7.55 8.17
N ILE A 46 0.37 6.48 8.04
CA ILE A 46 0.55 5.44 9.07
C ILE A 46 0.89 6.00 10.44
N ASN A 47 1.76 7.01 10.52
CA ASN A 47 2.16 7.64 11.79
C ASN A 47 0.95 8.25 12.52
N THR A 48 -0.05 8.75 11.83
CA THR A 48 -1.29 9.26 12.41
C THR A 48 -2.19 8.11 12.86
N VAL A 49 -2.28 7.05 12.05
CA VAL A 49 -3.18 5.92 12.34
C VAL A 49 -2.82 5.22 13.64
N VAL A 50 -1.53 5.02 13.91
CA VAL A 50 -1.09 4.31 15.12
C VAL A 50 -1.25 5.12 16.42
N THR A 51 -1.62 6.40 16.35
CA THR A 51 -1.79 7.26 17.54
C THR A 51 -3.16 7.15 18.20
N ARG A 52 -4.16 6.61 17.51
CA ARG A 52 -5.54 6.49 18.04
C ARG A 52 -6.22 5.22 17.54
N ASP A 53 -7.33 4.86 18.16
CA ASP A 53 -8.13 3.71 17.73
C ASP A 53 -9.10 4.11 16.61
N TRP A 54 -9.34 3.19 15.67
CA TRP A 54 -10.20 3.36 14.51
C TRP A 54 -11.23 2.24 14.43
N THR A 55 -12.37 2.53 13.84
CA THR A 55 -13.38 1.50 13.51
C THR A 55 -13.94 1.76 12.13
N VAL A 56 -13.68 0.83 11.21
CA VAL A 56 -14.04 0.93 9.78
C VAL A 56 -14.58 -0.41 9.25
N ASP A 57 -15.21 -0.38 8.10
CA ASP A 57 -15.63 -1.61 7.42
C ASP A 57 -14.51 -2.19 6.58
N LEU A 58 -13.78 -1.33 5.87
CA LEU A 58 -12.66 -1.71 4.99
C LEU A 58 -11.41 -0.92 5.36
N LEU A 59 -10.33 -1.64 5.59
CA LEU A 59 -8.98 -1.10 5.74
C LEU A 59 -8.21 -1.38 4.46
N ILE A 60 -7.68 -0.33 3.81
CA ILE A 60 -6.77 -0.43 2.67
C ILE A 60 -5.39 0.01 3.12
N LEU A 61 -4.38 -0.83 2.88
CA LEU A 61 -2.98 -0.55 3.19
C LEU A 61 -2.21 -0.44 1.88
N ASP A 62 -1.87 0.78 1.50
CA ASP A 62 -1.06 1.01 0.30
C ASP A 62 0.42 0.86 0.65
N GLU A 63 1.18 0.21 -0.24
CA GLU A 63 2.56 -0.18 0.00
C GLU A 63 2.73 -1.01 1.28
N ILE A 64 1.92 -2.08 1.40
CA ILE A 64 1.83 -2.89 2.62
C ILE A 64 3.20 -3.41 3.11
N HIS A 65 4.17 -3.59 2.22
CA HIS A 65 5.54 -3.97 2.58
C HIS A 65 6.22 -2.96 3.52
N SER A 66 5.80 -1.68 3.49
CA SER A 66 6.30 -0.63 4.40
C SER A 66 5.81 -0.81 5.84
N PHE A 67 4.71 -1.54 6.06
CA PHE A 67 4.07 -1.73 7.37
C PHE A 67 4.65 -2.90 8.18
N LEU A 68 5.74 -3.49 7.73
CA LEU A 68 6.37 -4.68 8.35
C LEU A 68 7.32 -4.37 9.51
N SER A 69 7.52 -3.09 9.86
CA SER A 69 8.21 -2.74 11.09
C SER A 69 7.30 -2.99 12.29
N THR A 70 7.90 -3.31 13.45
CA THR A 70 7.14 -3.52 14.70
C THR A 70 6.26 -2.33 15.08
N THR A 71 6.68 -1.11 14.77
CA THR A 71 5.90 0.11 15.01
C THR A 71 4.66 0.16 14.11
N PHE A 72 4.82 -0.16 12.85
CA PHE A 72 3.72 -0.07 11.88
C PHE A 72 2.77 -1.27 11.92
N ALA A 73 3.23 -2.43 12.40
CA ALA A 73 2.33 -3.56 12.68
C ALA A 73 1.22 -3.21 13.68
N GLN A 74 1.38 -2.12 14.45
CA GLN A 74 0.34 -1.60 15.34
C GLN A 74 -0.94 -1.18 14.61
N VAL A 75 -0.89 -0.92 13.30
CA VAL A 75 -2.10 -0.62 12.52
C VAL A 75 -3.15 -1.72 12.68
N PHE A 76 -2.74 -2.98 12.68
CA PHE A 76 -3.64 -4.13 12.85
C PHE A 76 -4.23 -4.26 14.26
N VAL A 77 -3.63 -3.59 15.25
CA VAL A 77 -4.12 -3.52 16.62
C VAL A 77 -5.02 -2.29 16.82
N LYS A 78 -4.65 -1.16 16.23
CA LYS A 78 -5.32 0.14 16.37
C LYS A 78 -6.57 0.28 15.51
N VAL A 79 -6.67 -0.47 14.43
CA VAL A 79 -7.80 -0.41 13.51
C VAL A 79 -8.68 -1.65 13.65
N LYS A 80 -9.92 -1.46 14.10
CA LYS A 80 -10.97 -2.48 14.04
C LYS A 80 -11.59 -2.44 12.64
N TYR A 81 -11.44 -3.52 11.87
CA TYR A 81 -11.94 -3.61 10.51
C TYR A 81 -12.67 -4.95 10.28
N LYS A 82 -13.54 -4.98 9.26
CA LYS A 82 -14.22 -6.22 8.81
C LYS A 82 -13.48 -6.86 7.65
N LEU A 83 -12.94 -6.02 6.75
CA LEU A 83 -12.17 -6.45 5.58
C LEU A 83 -10.86 -5.66 5.54
N VAL A 84 -9.81 -6.30 5.06
CA VAL A 84 -8.53 -5.66 4.81
C VAL A 84 -8.05 -5.96 3.38
N LEU A 85 -7.46 -4.97 2.74
CA LEU A 85 -6.84 -5.07 1.42
C LEU A 85 -5.45 -4.45 1.49
N GLY A 86 -4.43 -5.25 1.24
CA GLY A 86 -3.05 -4.78 1.10
C GLY A 86 -2.68 -4.64 -0.37
N LEU A 87 -2.05 -3.54 -0.73
CA LEU A 87 -1.54 -3.25 -2.08
C LEU A 87 -0.02 -3.13 -2.00
N THR A 88 0.68 -3.75 -2.93
CA THR A 88 2.14 -3.60 -3.07
C THR A 88 2.61 -4.08 -4.44
N ALA A 89 3.62 -3.42 -4.98
CA ALA A 89 4.34 -3.89 -6.17
C ALA A 89 5.39 -4.95 -5.82
N THR A 90 5.89 -4.95 -4.57
CA THR A 90 6.97 -5.83 -4.12
C THR A 90 6.60 -6.46 -2.77
N LEU A 91 6.25 -7.75 -2.78
CA LEU A 91 5.90 -8.46 -1.55
C LEU A 91 7.14 -9.05 -0.87
N GLU A 92 8.10 -9.52 -1.66
CA GLU A 92 9.29 -10.19 -1.14
C GLU A 92 10.28 -9.20 -0.51
N ARG A 93 10.72 -9.52 0.70
CA ARG A 93 11.76 -8.78 1.43
C ARG A 93 12.86 -9.72 1.84
N LEU A 94 14.09 -9.24 1.76
CA LEU A 94 15.29 -9.99 2.14
C LEU A 94 15.32 -10.34 3.64
N ASP A 95 14.57 -9.60 4.49
CA ASP A 95 14.50 -9.83 5.94
C ASP A 95 13.42 -10.85 6.38
N GLY A 96 12.72 -11.48 5.43
CA GLY A 96 11.70 -12.51 5.70
C GLY A 96 10.42 -12.00 6.36
N ARG A 97 10.30 -10.69 6.66
CA ARG A 97 9.14 -10.11 7.36
C ARG A 97 7.86 -10.10 6.53
N HIS A 98 7.93 -10.40 5.24
CA HIS A 98 6.74 -10.56 4.38
C HIS A 98 5.78 -11.65 4.89
N GLU A 99 6.25 -12.63 5.66
CA GLU A 99 5.39 -13.64 6.30
C GLU A 99 4.34 -13.02 7.23
N ILE A 100 4.66 -11.89 7.89
CA ILE A 100 3.72 -11.16 8.73
C ILE A 100 2.57 -10.61 7.89
N CYS A 101 2.88 -10.06 6.70
CA CYS A 101 1.84 -9.61 5.77
C CYS A 101 0.92 -10.74 5.36
N GLN A 102 1.47 -11.89 5.00
CA GLN A 102 0.69 -13.05 4.56
C GLN A 102 -0.28 -13.55 5.64
N LYS A 103 0.06 -13.37 6.91
CA LYS A 103 -0.82 -13.71 8.02
C LYS A 103 -2.08 -12.81 8.10
N TYR A 104 -1.93 -11.52 7.84
CA TYR A 104 -3.03 -10.54 7.93
C TYR A 104 -3.69 -10.27 6.58
N CYS A 105 -2.91 -10.32 5.50
CA CYS A 105 -3.33 -10.07 4.13
C CYS A 105 -2.74 -11.17 3.22
N PRO A 106 -3.33 -12.37 3.18
CA PRO A 106 -2.88 -13.39 2.24
C PRO A 106 -3.01 -12.89 0.81
N VAL A 107 -2.04 -13.27 -0.05
CA VAL A 107 -2.07 -12.90 -1.48
C VAL A 107 -3.32 -13.48 -2.12
N CYS A 108 -4.16 -12.65 -2.68
CA CYS A 108 -5.39 -13.03 -3.35
C CYS A 108 -5.34 -12.84 -4.87
N ASP A 109 -4.44 -11.94 -5.33
CA ASP A 109 -4.26 -11.66 -6.76
C ASP A 109 -2.86 -11.09 -7.02
N SER A 110 -2.32 -11.33 -8.21
CA SER A 110 -1.02 -10.83 -8.65
C SER A 110 -1.02 -10.62 -10.16
N VAL A 111 -0.60 -9.44 -10.60
CA VAL A 111 -0.48 -9.11 -12.01
C VAL A 111 0.99 -9.01 -12.39
N PRO A 112 1.49 -9.84 -13.32
CA PRO A 112 2.87 -9.77 -13.78
C PRO A 112 3.19 -8.43 -14.45
N ILE A 113 4.41 -7.92 -14.25
CA ILE A 113 4.85 -6.64 -14.85
C ILE A 113 4.77 -6.68 -16.39
N THR A 114 5.00 -7.82 -16.99
CA THR A 114 4.87 -8.03 -18.44
C THR A 114 3.45 -7.78 -18.92
N GLU A 115 2.45 -8.23 -18.17
CA GLU A 115 1.04 -7.98 -18.47
C GLU A 115 0.70 -6.50 -18.30
N CYS A 116 1.21 -5.83 -17.26
CA CYS A 116 1.04 -4.40 -17.04
C CYS A 116 1.60 -3.58 -18.21
N ILE A 117 2.77 -3.98 -18.75
CA ILE A 117 3.39 -3.33 -19.92
C ILE A 117 2.56 -3.54 -21.19
N VAL A 118 2.12 -4.77 -21.45
CA VAL A 118 1.31 -5.10 -22.64
C VAL A 118 -0.01 -4.32 -22.65
N ASN A 119 -0.64 -4.15 -21.49
CA ASN A 119 -1.88 -3.40 -21.35
C ASN A 119 -1.68 -1.87 -21.25
N GLY A 120 -0.43 -1.38 -21.30
CA GLY A 120 -0.13 0.05 -21.21
C GLY A 120 -0.38 0.66 -19.82
N TRP A 121 -0.50 -0.15 -18.76
CA TRP A 121 -0.68 0.32 -17.39
C TRP A 121 0.62 0.81 -16.75
N VAL A 122 1.76 0.34 -17.28
CA VAL A 122 3.11 0.74 -16.89
C VAL A 122 3.92 1.05 -18.15
N SER A 123 4.75 2.08 -18.09
CA SER A 123 5.64 2.45 -19.18
C SER A 123 6.70 1.40 -19.43
N LEU A 124 7.14 1.25 -20.68
CA LEU A 124 8.33 0.49 -21.02
C LEU A 124 9.54 1.10 -20.30
N TYR A 125 10.36 0.26 -19.71
CA TYR A 125 11.61 0.67 -19.08
C TYR A 125 12.80 -0.10 -19.68
N LYS A 126 13.99 0.50 -19.57
CA LYS A 126 15.26 -0.16 -19.90
C LYS A 126 16.14 -0.13 -18.66
N GLU A 127 16.63 -1.28 -18.27
CA GLU A 127 17.64 -1.38 -17.22
C GLU A 127 19.04 -1.36 -17.84
N TYR A 128 19.93 -0.55 -17.25
CA TYR A 128 21.34 -0.51 -17.59
C TYR A 128 22.13 -0.94 -16.36
N LEU A 129 22.84 -2.06 -16.48
CA LEU A 129 23.77 -2.49 -15.44
C LEU A 129 25.12 -1.79 -15.70
N VAL A 130 25.50 -0.87 -14.85
CA VAL A 130 26.81 -0.22 -14.88
C VAL A 130 27.70 -0.95 -13.89
N LEU A 131 28.66 -1.70 -14.37
CA LEU A 131 29.72 -2.28 -13.55
C LEU A 131 30.73 -1.19 -13.24
N ILE A 132 30.85 -0.83 -11.97
CA ILE A 132 31.88 0.10 -11.47
C ILE A 132 32.94 -0.77 -10.81
N ASP A 133 34.15 -0.74 -11.38
CA ASP A 133 35.32 -1.35 -10.74
C ASP A 133 35.78 -0.39 -9.63
N VAL A 134 35.60 -0.79 -8.39
CA VAL A 134 35.96 0.04 -7.23
C VAL A 134 37.28 -0.46 -6.68
N ASP A 135 38.38 -0.02 -7.28
CA ASP A 135 39.72 -0.35 -6.80
C ASP A 135 40.08 0.33 -5.45
N ASP A 136 39.25 1.25 -4.95
CA ASP A 136 39.55 2.09 -3.79
C ASP A 136 38.32 2.35 -2.92
N ILE A 137 37.84 1.30 -2.23
CA ILE A 137 36.69 1.37 -1.31
C ILE A 137 36.92 2.37 -0.17
N ASP A 138 38.17 2.67 0.18
CA ASP A 138 38.55 3.56 1.28
C ASP A 138 38.39 5.06 0.99
N LYS A 139 38.15 5.46 -0.25
CA LYS A 139 37.90 6.87 -0.63
C LYS A 139 36.47 7.35 -0.37
N TYR A 140 35.56 6.45 -0.05
CA TYR A 140 34.11 6.75 0.07
C TYR A 140 33.53 6.41 1.46
N LYS A 141 34.43 6.26 2.47
CA LYS A 141 34.03 6.14 3.86
C LYS A 141 34.02 7.48 4.58
#